data_ac29320646d2f47bea80c810ecfdc9ec
#
_entry.id   ac29320646d2f47bea80c810ecfdc9ec
#
_cell.length_a   1.000
_cell.length_b   1.000
_cell.length_c   1.000
_cell.angle_alpha   90.00
_cell.angle_beta   90.00
_cell.angle_gamma   90.00
#
_symmetry.space_group_name_H-M   'P 1'
#
loop_
_entity.id
_entity.type
_entity.pdbx_description
1 polymer ?
#
loop_
_entity_poly.entity_id
_entity_poly.type
_entity_poly.pdbx_seq_one_letter_code
_entity_poly.pdbx_strand_id
1 'polypeptide(L)'
;MKYDFISELTKNFERHAKRTDSGIEFWLARDIQKLLGYKKWDNFINIVVSKAKIACQKSGHKVEDHFPDVGKMVELGSGSLREITDIMLTRYACYLIAQNGDPKKTEIAFAQTYFAIQTRRAELIEQRLLETERISARKKLATTEKELSQLIFEHTGGNEDFALIRNKGDQALFGKSTQAMKLYWRVPESRPLADFAPTVILKAKDFATEITIYNAKHHHMKEEKAISEEHVTNNKAVRNTLLDRGITPETLPAAEDVKKVERHSIMKIKNHSKN
;
A
#
# COMPACT_ATOMS: atom_id res chain seq x y z
N MET A 1 -32.16 -12.17 0.64
CA MET A 1 -32.72 -11.07 -0.19
C MET A 1 -31.79 -9.85 -0.38
N LYS A 2 -31.09 -9.35 0.63
CA LYS A 2 -30.22 -8.16 0.47
C LYS A 2 -28.90 -8.44 -0.26
N TYR A 3 -28.30 -9.61 -0.11
CA TYR A 3 -27.01 -9.96 -0.73
C TYR A 3 -27.12 -10.15 -2.25
N ASP A 4 -28.20 -10.74 -2.73
CA ASP A 4 -28.43 -10.98 -4.16
C ASP A 4 -28.61 -9.68 -4.92
N PHE A 5 -29.32 -8.70 -4.34
CA PHE A 5 -29.56 -7.41 -4.96
C PHE A 5 -28.29 -6.55 -5.06
N ILE A 6 -27.42 -6.56 -4.02
CA ILE A 6 -26.12 -5.87 -4.07
C ILE A 6 -25.23 -6.50 -5.15
N SER A 7 -25.20 -7.81 -5.22
CA SER A 7 -24.44 -8.54 -6.24
C SER A 7 -24.91 -8.20 -7.65
N GLU A 8 -26.23 -8.10 -7.84
CA GLU A 8 -26.84 -7.78 -9.14
C GLU A 8 -26.54 -6.33 -9.57
N LEU A 9 -26.69 -5.35 -8.68
CA LEU A 9 -26.35 -3.94 -8.97
C LEU A 9 -24.86 -3.76 -9.24
N THR A 10 -23.99 -4.46 -8.49
CA THR A 10 -22.55 -4.47 -8.74
C THR A 10 -22.25 -5.02 -10.13
N LYS A 11 -22.81 -6.17 -10.49
CA LYS A 11 -22.65 -6.76 -11.81
C LYS A 11 -23.18 -5.83 -12.91
N ASN A 12 -24.30 -5.18 -12.68
CA ASN A 12 -24.87 -4.23 -13.62
C ASN A 12 -23.99 -2.99 -13.81
N PHE A 13 -23.43 -2.43 -12.73
CA PHE A 13 -22.49 -1.31 -12.82
C PHE A 13 -21.25 -1.69 -13.64
N GLU A 14 -20.61 -2.81 -13.33
CA GLU A 14 -19.41 -3.28 -14.03
C GLU A 14 -19.69 -3.67 -15.50
N ARG A 15 -20.88 -4.19 -15.82
CA ARG A 15 -21.28 -4.49 -17.21
C ARG A 15 -21.43 -3.25 -18.09
N HIS A 16 -21.72 -2.09 -17.51
CA HIS A 16 -21.80 -0.82 -18.25
C HIS A 16 -20.46 -0.12 -18.40
N ALA A 17 -19.41 -0.66 -17.79
CA ALA A 17 -18.05 -0.19 -18.00
C ALA A 17 -17.64 -0.40 -19.46
N LYS A 18 -17.08 0.66 -20.07
CA LYS A 18 -16.50 0.67 -21.40
C LYS A 18 -15.01 0.95 -21.27
N ARG A 19 -14.26 0.69 -22.32
CA ARG A 19 -12.84 1.01 -22.38
C ARG A 19 -12.53 1.79 -23.64
N THR A 20 -11.66 2.79 -23.51
CA THR A 20 -11.06 3.48 -24.65
C THR A 20 -10.05 2.57 -25.34
N ASP A 21 -9.59 2.93 -26.54
CA ASP A 21 -8.51 2.23 -27.25
C ASP A 21 -7.21 2.19 -26.45
N SER A 22 -6.99 3.18 -25.57
CA SER A 22 -5.85 3.23 -24.61
C SER A 22 -6.07 2.40 -23.35
N GLY A 23 -7.21 1.69 -23.23
CA GLY A 23 -7.52 0.81 -22.08
C GLY A 23 -8.11 1.51 -20.87
N ILE A 24 -8.40 2.82 -20.94
CA ILE A 24 -9.01 3.58 -19.84
C ILE A 24 -10.48 3.19 -19.70
N GLU A 25 -10.88 2.82 -18.48
CA GLU A 25 -12.23 2.44 -18.14
C GLU A 25 -13.12 3.67 -17.90
N PHE A 26 -14.33 3.65 -18.47
CA PHE A 26 -15.31 4.73 -18.33
C PHE A 26 -16.76 4.24 -18.39
N TRP A 27 -17.69 5.07 -17.94
CA TRP A 27 -19.13 4.90 -18.04
C TRP A 27 -19.75 6.10 -18.76
N LEU A 28 -20.89 5.88 -19.41
CA LEU A 28 -21.70 6.97 -19.96
C LEU A 28 -22.72 7.44 -18.91
N ALA A 29 -22.86 8.76 -18.76
CA ALA A 29 -23.72 9.33 -17.73
C ALA A 29 -25.20 8.95 -17.93
N ARG A 30 -25.66 8.75 -19.16
CA ARG A 30 -27.02 8.25 -19.46
C ARG A 30 -27.24 6.81 -19.01
N ASP A 31 -26.21 5.99 -19.02
CA ASP A 31 -26.30 4.61 -18.53
C ASP A 31 -26.32 4.63 -16.99
N ILE A 32 -25.47 5.44 -16.36
CA ILE A 32 -25.43 5.64 -14.91
C ILE A 32 -26.74 6.28 -14.37
N GLN A 33 -27.32 7.25 -15.12
CA GLN A 33 -28.61 7.83 -14.79
C GLN A 33 -29.70 6.75 -14.57
N LYS A 34 -29.77 5.79 -15.50
CA LYS A 34 -30.75 4.70 -15.45
C LYS A 34 -30.46 3.75 -14.28
N LEU A 35 -29.18 3.37 -14.10
CA LEU A 35 -28.73 2.50 -13.03
C LEU A 35 -29.03 3.08 -11.65
N LEU A 36 -28.94 4.40 -11.50
CA LEU A 36 -29.21 5.12 -10.24
C LEU A 36 -30.69 5.52 -10.07
N GLY A 37 -31.60 5.03 -10.94
CA GLY A 37 -33.03 5.23 -10.81
C GLY A 37 -33.50 6.65 -11.08
N TYR A 38 -32.76 7.45 -11.88
CA TYR A 38 -33.17 8.80 -12.28
C TYR A 38 -33.96 8.78 -13.58
N LYS A 39 -35.23 9.18 -13.53
CA LYS A 39 -36.12 9.17 -14.71
C LYS A 39 -35.83 10.33 -15.68
N LYS A 40 -35.54 11.53 -15.15
CA LYS A 40 -35.33 12.74 -15.94
C LYS A 40 -33.85 13.09 -16.04
N TRP A 41 -33.36 13.26 -17.27
CA TRP A 41 -31.98 13.64 -17.56
C TRP A 41 -31.59 14.98 -16.93
N ASP A 42 -32.42 16.00 -17.11
CA ASP A 42 -32.15 17.35 -16.61
C ASP A 42 -32.00 17.38 -15.09
N ASN A 43 -32.83 16.63 -14.36
CA ASN A 43 -32.69 16.53 -12.90
C ASN A 43 -31.38 15.81 -12.51
N PHE A 44 -31.02 14.78 -13.24
CA PHE A 44 -29.77 14.05 -12.98
C PHE A 44 -28.55 14.94 -13.22
N ILE A 45 -28.48 15.63 -14.35
CA ILE A 45 -27.36 16.52 -14.70
C ILE A 45 -27.31 17.74 -13.79
N ASN A 46 -28.41 18.48 -13.66
CA ASN A 46 -28.40 19.78 -12.99
C ASN A 46 -28.34 19.68 -11.45
N ILE A 47 -28.78 18.56 -10.88
CA ILE A 47 -28.80 18.39 -9.42
C ILE A 47 -27.66 17.50 -8.94
N VAL A 48 -27.45 16.34 -9.58
CA VAL A 48 -26.51 15.34 -9.06
C VAL A 48 -25.13 15.49 -9.69
N VAL A 49 -25.05 15.48 -11.02
CA VAL A 49 -23.77 15.60 -11.73
C VAL A 49 -23.12 16.96 -11.49
N SER A 50 -23.92 18.03 -11.46
CA SER A 50 -23.43 19.38 -11.12
C SER A 50 -22.77 19.43 -9.73
N LYS A 51 -23.38 18.83 -8.71
CA LYS A 51 -22.77 18.74 -7.37
C LYS A 51 -21.50 17.88 -7.36
N ALA A 52 -21.50 16.78 -8.11
CA ALA A 52 -20.32 15.92 -8.25
C ALA A 52 -19.17 16.66 -8.93
N LYS A 53 -19.43 17.44 -9.99
CA LYS A 53 -18.43 18.31 -10.64
C LYS A 53 -17.85 19.36 -9.67
N ILE A 54 -18.70 19.99 -8.85
CA ILE A 54 -18.24 20.93 -7.81
C ILE A 54 -17.36 20.22 -6.79
N ALA A 55 -17.77 19.04 -6.31
CA ALA A 55 -16.97 18.25 -5.37
C ALA A 55 -15.61 17.86 -5.96
N CYS A 56 -15.57 17.45 -7.23
CA CYS A 56 -14.35 17.16 -7.98
C CYS A 56 -13.40 18.36 -7.98
N GLN A 57 -13.88 19.52 -8.39
CA GLN A 57 -13.11 20.76 -8.44
C GLN A 57 -12.58 21.18 -7.06
N LYS A 58 -13.43 21.13 -6.02
CA LYS A 58 -13.05 21.51 -4.65
C LYS A 58 -12.05 20.54 -4.03
N SER A 59 -11.99 19.28 -4.50
CA SER A 59 -11.00 18.29 -4.11
C SER A 59 -9.65 18.42 -4.88
N GLY A 60 -9.49 19.47 -5.70
CA GLY A 60 -8.25 19.74 -6.43
C GLY A 60 -8.09 18.95 -7.74
N HIS A 61 -9.13 18.26 -8.21
CA HIS A 61 -9.11 17.52 -9.48
C HIS A 61 -9.69 18.37 -10.62
N LYS A 62 -9.19 18.17 -11.83
CA LYS A 62 -9.74 18.81 -13.03
C LYS A 62 -11.03 18.10 -13.43
N VAL A 63 -12.09 18.88 -13.62
CA VAL A 63 -13.41 18.33 -13.97
C VAL A 63 -13.37 17.67 -15.36
N GLU A 64 -12.61 18.24 -16.30
CA GLU A 64 -12.46 17.75 -17.66
C GLU A 64 -11.85 16.35 -17.73
N ASP A 65 -10.98 15.99 -16.77
CA ASP A 65 -10.35 14.68 -16.71
C ASP A 65 -11.31 13.57 -16.24
N HIS A 66 -12.40 13.96 -15.57
CA HIS A 66 -13.33 13.01 -14.94
C HIS A 66 -14.75 13.04 -15.52
N PHE A 67 -15.13 14.15 -16.18
CA PHE A 67 -16.48 14.39 -16.73
C PHE A 67 -16.43 14.99 -18.14
N PRO A 68 -15.60 14.50 -19.07
CA PRO A 68 -15.58 15.06 -20.42
C PRO A 68 -16.91 14.86 -21.12
N ASP A 69 -17.38 15.90 -21.83
CA ASP A 69 -18.56 15.83 -22.66
C ASP A 69 -18.28 15.05 -23.95
N VAL A 70 -19.22 14.20 -24.37
CA VAL A 70 -19.09 13.35 -25.57
C VAL A 70 -20.39 13.29 -26.35
N GLY A 71 -20.30 13.10 -27.67
CA GLY A 71 -21.44 12.78 -28.53
C GLY A 71 -21.79 11.29 -28.45
N LYS A 72 -23.07 10.96 -28.32
CA LYS A 72 -23.59 9.59 -28.39
C LYS A 72 -24.61 9.51 -29.52
N MET A 73 -24.37 8.63 -30.51
CA MET A 73 -25.35 8.34 -31.55
C MET A 73 -26.49 7.49 -30.99
N VAL A 74 -27.71 7.92 -31.19
CA VAL A 74 -28.92 7.17 -30.82
C VAL A 74 -29.81 6.99 -32.07
N GLU A 75 -30.39 5.81 -32.19
CA GLU A 75 -31.33 5.49 -33.24
C GLU A 75 -32.72 6.01 -32.87
N LEU A 76 -33.35 6.74 -33.78
CA LEU A 76 -34.73 7.21 -33.65
C LEU A 76 -35.69 6.14 -34.17
N GLY A 77 -36.95 6.16 -33.75
CA GLY A 77 -37.97 5.21 -34.18
C GLY A 77 -38.21 5.15 -35.67
N SER A 78 -37.66 6.11 -36.46
CA SER A 78 -37.64 6.15 -37.94
C SER A 78 -36.42 5.47 -38.56
N GLY A 79 -35.50 4.87 -37.75
CA GLY A 79 -34.24 4.29 -38.23
C GLY A 79 -33.13 5.31 -38.51
N SER A 80 -33.40 6.63 -38.34
CA SER A 80 -32.37 7.66 -38.46
C SER A 80 -31.53 7.78 -37.19
N LEU A 81 -30.22 8.07 -37.38
CA LEU A 81 -29.29 8.29 -36.25
C LEU A 81 -29.27 9.77 -35.88
N ARG A 82 -29.35 10.05 -34.59
CA ARG A 82 -29.18 11.39 -34.03
C ARG A 82 -28.08 11.40 -32.99
N GLU A 83 -27.20 12.38 -33.07
CA GLU A 83 -26.24 12.64 -32.03
C GLU A 83 -26.90 13.38 -30.86
N ILE A 84 -26.69 12.87 -29.66
CA ILE A 84 -27.08 13.52 -28.39
C ILE A 84 -25.85 13.69 -27.48
N THR A 85 -25.85 14.74 -26.67
CA THR A 85 -24.80 14.96 -25.70
C THR A 85 -24.91 13.93 -24.57
N ASP A 86 -23.76 13.35 -24.22
CA ASP A 86 -23.57 12.50 -23.07
C ASP A 86 -22.27 12.93 -22.34
N ILE A 87 -21.95 12.35 -21.21
CA ILE A 87 -20.73 12.62 -20.43
C ILE A 87 -20.04 11.29 -20.20
N MET A 88 -18.74 11.23 -20.50
CA MET A 88 -17.91 10.12 -20.04
C MET A 88 -17.57 10.34 -18.57
N LEU A 89 -17.70 9.28 -17.79
CA LEU A 89 -17.46 9.30 -16.35
C LEU A 89 -16.34 8.34 -16.00
N THR A 90 -15.30 8.80 -15.34
CA THR A 90 -14.35 7.91 -14.69
C THR A 90 -15.00 7.21 -13.50
N ARG A 91 -14.40 6.15 -12.97
CA ARG A 91 -14.87 5.50 -11.73
C ARG A 91 -14.96 6.50 -10.57
N TYR A 92 -14.02 7.44 -10.48
CA TYR A 92 -14.05 8.52 -9.49
C TYR A 92 -15.28 9.45 -9.67
N ALA A 93 -15.60 9.82 -10.92
CA ALA A 93 -16.80 10.59 -11.20
C ALA A 93 -18.09 9.85 -10.80
N CYS A 94 -18.18 8.54 -11.08
CA CYS A 94 -19.30 7.70 -10.65
C CYS A 94 -19.42 7.66 -9.12
N TYR A 95 -18.30 7.61 -8.40
CA TYR A 95 -18.26 7.69 -6.94
C TYR A 95 -18.82 9.01 -6.43
N LEU A 96 -18.37 10.14 -6.98
CA LEU A 96 -18.89 11.47 -6.60
C LEU A 96 -20.38 11.63 -6.91
N ILE A 97 -20.84 11.08 -8.04
CA ILE A 97 -22.27 11.07 -8.40
C ILE A 97 -23.08 10.29 -7.36
N ALA A 98 -22.61 9.10 -6.97
CA ALA A 98 -23.29 8.30 -5.96
C ALA A 98 -23.35 9.01 -4.59
N GLN A 99 -22.25 9.67 -4.20
CA GLN A 99 -22.22 10.45 -2.93
C GLN A 99 -23.17 11.66 -2.92
N ASN A 100 -23.38 12.29 -4.07
CA ASN A 100 -24.23 13.48 -4.19
C ASN A 100 -25.67 13.13 -4.62
N GLY A 101 -25.99 11.84 -4.80
CA GLY A 101 -27.32 11.37 -5.10
C GLY A 101 -28.26 11.35 -3.89
N ASP A 102 -29.56 11.21 -4.14
CA ASP A 102 -30.58 11.14 -3.10
C ASP A 102 -30.53 9.75 -2.40
N PRO A 103 -30.12 9.68 -1.11
CA PRO A 103 -29.99 8.39 -0.40
C PRO A 103 -31.34 7.70 -0.11
N LYS A 104 -32.47 8.39 -0.34
CA LYS A 104 -33.79 7.76 -0.29
C LYS A 104 -34.01 6.78 -1.45
N LYS A 105 -33.26 6.93 -2.53
CA LYS A 105 -33.27 5.97 -3.63
C LYS A 105 -32.46 4.73 -3.27
N THR A 106 -33.06 3.58 -3.43
CA THR A 106 -32.42 2.28 -3.12
C THR A 106 -31.12 2.13 -3.92
N GLU A 107 -31.12 2.47 -5.20
CA GLU A 107 -29.99 2.39 -6.10
C GLU A 107 -28.81 3.26 -5.66
N ILE A 108 -29.09 4.47 -5.14
CA ILE A 108 -28.07 5.37 -4.60
C ILE A 108 -27.49 4.81 -3.29
N ALA A 109 -28.34 4.37 -2.35
CA ALA A 109 -27.87 3.76 -1.10
C ALA A 109 -26.96 2.55 -1.37
N PHE A 110 -27.28 1.75 -2.41
CA PHE A 110 -26.44 0.65 -2.85
C PHE A 110 -25.11 1.11 -3.47
N ALA A 111 -25.17 2.10 -4.38
CA ALA A 111 -23.96 2.63 -4.99
C ALA A 111 -22.99 3.19 -3.92
N GLN A 112 -23.49 3.91 -2.92
CA GLN A 112 -22.70 4.38 -1.79
C GLN A 112 -22.07 3.23 -1.01
N THR A 113 -22.85 2.19 -0.71
CA THR A 113 -22.36 0.98 -0.02
C THR A 113 -21.30 0.24 -0.86
N TYR A 114 -21.55 0.09 -2.17
CA TYR A 114 -20.59 -0.54 -3.09
C TYR A 114 -19.24 0.18 -3.06
N PHE A 115 -19.23 1.51 -3.26
CA PHE A 115 -17.98 2.27 -3.25
C PHE A 115 -17.27 2.24 -1.90
N ALA A 116 -18.01 2.30 -0.78
CA ALA A 116 -17.44 2.17 0.56
C ALA A 116 -16.74 0.81 0.75
N ILE A 117 -17.36 -0.28 0.28
CA ILE A 117 -16.77 -1.63 0.33
C ILE A 117 -15.53 -1.72 -0.56
N GLN A 118 -15.55 -1.16 -1.78
CA GLN A 118 -14.41 -1.19 -2.69
C GLN A 118 -13.22 -0.39 -2.13
N THR A 119 -13.46 0.79 -1.57
CA THR A 119 -12.43 1.59 -0.90
C THR A 119 -11.81 0.79 0.25
N ARG A 120 -12.64 0.18 1.10
CA ARG A 120 -12.13 -0.65 2.21
C ARG A 120 -11.33 -1.85 1.75
N ARG A 121 -11.73 -2.48 0.65
CA ARG A 121 -10.95 -3.58 0.04
C ARG A 121 -9.60 -3.12 -0.47
N ALA A 122 -9.54 -1.96 -1.13
CA ALA A 122 -8.28 -1.38 -1.62
C ALA A 122 -7.32 -1.07 -0.45
N GLU A 123 -7.81 -0.43 0.62
CA GLU A 123 -7.03 -0.16 1.84
C GLU A 123 -6.47 -1.45 2.45
N LEU A 124 -7.29 -2.51 2.54
CA LEU A 124 -6.86 -3.80 3.09
C LEU A 124 -5.82 -4.50 2.21
N ILE A 125 -5.92 -4.36 0.88
CA ILE A 125 -4.93 -4.90 -0.06
C ILE A 125 -3.62 -4.16 0.10
N GLU A 126 -3.63 -2.82 0.12
CA GLU A 126 -2.46 -1.99 0.32
C GLU A 126 -1.76 -2.32 1.65
N GLN A 127 -2.52 -2.38 2.74
CA GLN A 127 -1.98 -2.78 4.04
C GLN A 127 -1.30 -4.16 3.98
N ARG A 128 -1.91 -5.14 3.32
CA ARG A 128 -1.33 -6.49 3.17
C ARG A 128 -0.05 -6.49 2.35
N LEU A 129 0.03 -5.68 1.30
CA LEU A 129 1.25 -5.54 0.51
C LEU A 129 2.39 -4.99 1.36
N LEU A 130 2.14 -3.93 2.14
CA LEU A 130 3.12 -3.35 3.06
C LEU A 130 3.55 -4.34 4.16
N GLU A 131 2.61 -5.08 4.74
CA GLU A 131 2.89 -6.13 5.72
C GLU A 131 3.77 -7.25 5.12
N THR A 132 3.46 -7.70 3.90
CA THR A 132 4.21 -8.74 3.18
C THR A 132 5.62 -8.28 2.85
N GLU A 133 5.77 -7.03 2.38
CA GLU A 133 7.07 -6.43 2.11
C GLU A 133 7.94 -6.37 3.37
N ARG A 134 7.36 -5.96 4.50
CA ARG A 134 8.06 -5.90 5.78
C ARG A 134 8.49 -7.28 6.29
N ILE A 135 7.61 -8.29 6.18
CA ILE A 135 7.95 -9.68 6.53
C ILE A 135 9.10 -10.18 5.65
N SER A 136 9.05 -9.91 4.35
CA SER A 136 10.11 -10.29 3.41
C SER A 136 11.44 -9.62 3.77
N ALA A 137 11.44 -8.31 4.02
CA ALA A 137 12.62 -7.55 4.43
C ALA A 137 13.22 -8.09 5.74
N ARG A 138 12.38 -8.46 6.72
CA ARG A 138 12.85 -9.06 7.98
C ARG A 138 13.46 -10.44 7.79
N LYS A 139 12.88 -11.27 6.92
CA LYS A 139 13.44 -12.59 6.59
C LYS A 139 14.78 -12.46 5.87
N LYS A 140 14.86 -11.55 4.91
CA LYS A 140 16.11 -11.27 4.18
C LYS A 140 17.22 -10.84 5.16
N LEU A 141 16.96 -9.84 6.00
CA LEU A 141 17.90 -9.38 7.02
C LEU A 141 18.36 -10.55 7.94
N ALA A 142 17.44 -11.41 8.37
CA ALA A 142 17.81 -12.56 9.20
C ALA A 142 18.77 -13.52 8.50
N THR A 143 18.58 -13.72 7.20
CA THR A 143 19.47 -14.55 6.37
C THR A 143 20.84 -13.89 6.23
N THR A 144 20.89 -12.60 5.94
CA THR A 144 22.14 -11.84 5.78
C THR A 144 22.91 -11.73 7.10
N GLU A 145 22.21 -11.48 8.24
CA GLU A 145 22.82 -11.52 9.59
C GLU A 145 23.39 -12.89 9.91
N LYS A 146 22.72 -13.98 9.50
CA LYS A 146 23.23 -15.34 9.67
C LYS A 146 24.48 -15.60 8.82
N GLU A 147 24.49 -15.11 7.57
CA GLU A 147 25.67 -15.21 6.68
C GLU A 147 26.88 -14.48 7.26
N LEU A 148 26.68 -13.25 7.76
CA LEU A 148 27.75 -12.52 8.44
C LEU A 148 28.25 -13.28 9.67
N SER A 149 27.35 -13.84 10.48
CA SER A 149 27.71 -14.66 11.64
C SER A 149 28.53 -15.89 11.27
N GLN A 150 28.15 -16.56 10.18
CA GLN A 150 28.88 -17.72 9.68
C GLN A 150 30.27 -17.33 9.17
N LEU A 151 30.37 -16.23 8.42
CA LEU A 151 31.64 -15.72 7.91
C LEU A 151 32.63 -15.39 9.07
N ILE A 152 32.14 -14.75 10.13
CA ILE A 152 32.96 -14.45 11.29
C ILE A 152 33.40 -15.76 11.97
N PHE A 153 32.49 -16.70 12.20
CA PHE A 153 32.78 -18.00 12.80
C PHE A 153 33.88 -18.76 12.05
N GLU A 154 33.81 -18.81 10.71
CA GLU A 154 34.79 -19.48 9.84
C GLU A 154 36.17 -18.86 9.92
N HIS A 155 36.29 -17.56 10.21
CA HIS A 155 37.55 -16.82 10.27
C HIS A 155 38.19 -16.79 11.66
N THR A 156 37.40 -16.95 12.72
CA THR A 156 37.84 -16.72 14.09
C THR A 156 37.86 -17.97 14.98
N GLY A 157 37.32 -19.10 14.48
CA GLY A 157 37.34 -20.37 15.22
C GLY A 157 36.28 -20.50 16.32
N GLY A 158 35.30 -19.60 16.40
CA GLY A 158 34.03 -19.92 17.06
C GLY A 158 33.80 -19.39 18.48
N ASN A 159 34.58 -18.46 18.98
CA ASN A 159 34.44 -17.99 20.38
C ASN A 159 33.77 -16.60 20.54
N GLU A 160 32.93 -16.15 19.59
CA GLU A 160 32.59 -14.74 19.51
C GLU A 160 31.14 -14.38 19.70
N ASP A 161 30.93 -13.22 20.31
CA ASP A 161 29.60 -12.72 20.65
C ASP A 161 28.98 -11.96 19.47
N PHE A 162 28.31 -12.70 18.56
CA PHE A 162 27.52 -12.08 17.46
C PHE A 162 26.48 -11.09 17.94
N ALA A 163 25.99 -11.23 19.18
CA ALA A 163 25.06 -10.27 19.76
C ALA A 163 25.76 -8.92 19.96
N LEU A 164 27.04 -8.93 20.33
CA LEU A 164 27.85 -7.73 20.49
C LEU A 164 28.06 -7.01 19.16
N ILE A 165 28.39 -7.73 18.09
CA ILE A 165 28.61 -7.13 16.76
C ILE A 165 27.32 -6.51 16.24
N ARG A 166 26.19 -7.22 16.34
CA ARG A 166 24.86 -6.65 15.98
C ARG A 166 24.51 -5.43 16.82
N ASN A 167 24.80 -5.44 18.11
CA ASN A 167 24.56 -4.30 18.98
C ASN A 167 25.41 -3.08 18.58
N LYS A 168 26.68 -3.27 18.20
CA LYS A 168 27.53 -2.20 17.66
C LYS A 168 26.98 -1.64 16.35
N GLY A 169 26.50 -2.51 15.45
CA GLY A 169 25.83 -2.11 14.21
C GLY A 169 24.55 -1.32 14.47
N ASP A 170 23.70 -1.80 15.39
CA ASP A 170 22.47 -1.09 15.79
C ASP A 170 22.81 0.29 16.37
N GLN A 171 23.83 0.37 17.26
CA GLN A 171 24.27 1.63 17.82
C GLN A 171 24.78 2.60 16.76
N ALA A 172 25.49 2.09 15.75
CA ALA A 172 25.97 2.90 14.64
C ALA A 172 24.84 3.42 13.77
N LEU A 173 23.81 2.61 13.50
CA LEU A 173 22.65 2.98 12.68
C LEU A 173 21.69 3.91 13.43
N PHE A 174 21.34 3.60 14.68
CA PHE A 174 20.35 4.37 15.45
C PHE A 174 20.95 5.55 16.23
N GLY A 175 22.28 5.61 16.40
CA GLY A 175 22.90 6.57 17.32
C GLY A 175 22.59 6.29 18.81
N LYS A 176 21.90 5.17 19.10
CA LYS A 176 21.49 4.72 20.42
C LYS A 176 21.77 3.22 20.56
N SER A 177 22.03 2.74 21.77
CA SER A 177 22.19 1.31 22.00
C SER A 177 20.91 0.54 21.70
N THR A 178 21.04 -0.75 21.34
CA THR A 178 19.89 -1.65 21.14
C THR A 178 18.95 -1.64 22.34
N GLN A 179 19.49 -1.60 23.57
CA GLN A 179 18.69 -1.55 24.79
C GLN A 179 17.89 -0.26 24.91
N ALA A 180 18.50 0.90 24.62
CA ALA A 180 17.82 2.19 24.63
C ALA A 180 16.69 2.24 23.57
N MET A 181 16.93 1.67 22.39
CA MET A 181 15.91 1.56 21.34
C MET A 181 14.78 0.61 21.72
N LYS A 182 15.09 -0.55 22.36
CA LYS A 182 14.06 -1.46 22.87
C LYS A 182 13.16 -0.78 23.89
N LEU A 183 13.73 0.00 24.81
CA LEU A 183 12.97 0.76 25.80
C LEU A 183 12.07 1.80 25.10
N TYR A 184 12.63 2.56 24.18
CA TYR A 184 11.90 3.59 23.43
C TYR A 184 10.72 3.02 22.63
N TRP A 185 10.95 1.90 21.94
CA TRP A 185 9.91 1.20 21.15
C TRP A 185 9.04 0.26 21.98
N ARG A 186 9.28 0.12 23.28
CA ARG A 186 8.57 -0.80 24.20
C ARG A 186 8.66 -2.25 23.72
N VAL A 187 9.82 -2.65 23.21
CA VAL A 187 10.08 -4.02 22.74
C VAL A 187 10.40 -4.92 23.94
N PRO A 188 9.75 -6.09 24.07
CA PRO A 188 10.10 -7.06 25.13
C PRO A 188 11.58 -7.48 25.03
N GLU A 189 12.25 -7.68 26.17
CA GLU A 189 13.67 -8.03 26.19
C GLU A 189 14.02 -9.30 25.41
N SER A 190 13.15 -10.29 25.46
CA SER A 190 13.29 -11.56 24.74
C SER A 190 13.12 -11.45 23.23
N ARG A 191 12.72 -10.28 22.70
CA ARG A 191 12.45 -10.10 21.28
C ARG A 191 13.55 -9.29 20.60
N PRO A 192 13.96 -9.67 19.37
CA PRO A 192 14.87 -8.88 18.56
C PRO A 192 14.27 -7.49 18.23
N LEU A 193 15.10 -6.44 18.30
CA LEU A 193 14.69 -5.08 17.91
C LEU A 193 14.19 -5.04 16.46
N ALA A 194 14.83 -5.78 15.58
CA ALA A 194 14.48 -5.86 14.16
C ALA A 194 13.04 -6.37 13.89
N ASP A 195 12.45 -7.14 14.81
CA ASP A 195 11.06 -7.60 14.67
C ASP A 195 10.04 -6.46 14.76
N PHE A 196 10.44 -5.31 15.30
CA PHE A 196 9.63 -4.11 15.47
C PHE A 196 10.11 -2.93 14.59
N ALA A 197 11.13 -3.16 13.75
CA ALA A 197 11.67 -2.13 12.89
C ALA A 197 10.76 -1.88 11.67
N PRO A 198 10.60 -0.60 11.23
CA PRO A 198 9.99 -0.26 9.96
C PRO A 198 10.76 -0.85 8.78
N THR A 199 10.09 -1.05 7.64
CA THR A 199 10.68 -1.65 6.43
C THR A 199 11.95 -0.94 5.98
N VAL A 200 11.98 0.39 6.00
CA VAL A 200 13.15 1.18 5.62
C VAL A 200 14.37 0.87 6.48
N ILE A 201 14.19 0.67 7.78
CA ILE A 201 15.28 0.31 8.70
C ILE A 201 15.73 -1.13 8.49
N LEU A 202 14.81 -2.06 8.23
CA LEU A 202 15.17 -3.45 7.90
C LEU A 202 16.05 -3.52 6.65
N LYS A 203 15.66 -2.80 5.59
CA LYS A 203 16.43 -2.71 4.35
C LYS A 203 17.79 -2.00 4.55
N ALA A 204 17.83 -0.95 5.35
CA ALA A 204 19.07 -0.24 5.68
C ALA A 204 20.07 -1.14 6.43
N LYS A 205 19.60 -1.89 7.42
CA LYS A 205 20.42 -2.87 8.15
C LYS A 205 20.91 -3.99 7.24
N ASP A 206 20.04 -4.53 6.40
CA ASP A 206 20.36 -5.57 5.44
C ASP A 206 21.47 -5.11 4.48
N PHE A 207 21.30 -3.94 3.89
CA PHE A 207 22.28 -3.33 3.00
C PHE A 207 23.65 -3.10 3.66
N ALA A 208 23.68 -2.54 4.87
CA ALA A 208 24.91 -2.34 5.63
C ALA A 208 25.62 -3.69 5.93
N THR A 209 24.83 -4.73 6.23
CA THR A 209 25.35 -6.08 6.49
C THR A 209 25.89 -6.72 5.22
N GLU A 210 25.20 -6.59 4.08
CA GLU A 210 25.65 -7.08 2.77
C GLU A 210 26.98 -6.42 2.35
N ILE A 211 27.11 -5.09 2.51
CA ILE A 211 28.39 -4.39 2.25
C ILE A 211 29.50 -4.96 3.13
N THR A 212 29.23 -5.21 4.41
CA THR A 212 30.21 -5.77 5.33
C THR A 212 30.67 -7.14 4.89
N ILE A 213 29.75 -8.03 4.49
CA ILE A 213 30.05 -9.37 3.98
C ILE A 213 30.92 -9.29 2.71
N TYR A 214 30.50 -8.40 1.79
CA TYR A 214 31.23 -8.20 0.53
C TYR A 214 32.67 -7.75 0.80
N ASN A 215 32.87 -6.70 1.62
CA ASN A 215 34.18 -6.14 1.91
C ASN A 215 35.06 -7.13 2.71
N ALA A 216 34.47 -7.85 3.68
CA ALA A 216 35.20 -8.86 4.42
C ALA A 216 35.76 -9.99 3.52
N LYS A 217 34.95 -10.46 2.56
CA LYS A 217 35.40 -11.43 1.56
C LYS A 217 36.42 -10.86 0.59
N HIS A 218 36.17 -9.65 0.05
CA HIS A 218 37.00 -9.01 -0.96
C HIS A 218 38.39 -8.63 -0.43
N HIS A 219 38.46 -8.13 0.81
CA HIS A 219 39.70 -7.73 1.47
C HIS A 219 40.33 -8.85 2.33
N HIS A 220 39.79 -10.07 2.27
CA HIS A 220 40.29 -11.23 3.04
C HIS A 220 40.46 -10.92 4.54
N MET A 221 39.48 -10.22 5.14
CA MET A 221 39.52 -9.87 6.55
C MET A 221 39.40 -11.11 7.43
N LYS A 222 40.43 -11.39 8.26
CA LYS A 222 40.50 -12.60 9.09
C LYS A 222 40.23 -12.33 10.57
N GLU A 223 40.30 -11.09 11.00
CA GLU A 223 40.13 -10.71 12.40
C GLU A 223 38.71 -10.21 12.65
N GLU A 224 38.06 -10.74 13.68
CA GLU A 224 36.76 -10.27 14.16
C GLU A 224 36.69 -8.76 14.32
N LYS A 225 37.72 -8.21 14.97
CA LYS A 225 37.80 -6.78 15.23
C LYS A 225 37.70 -5.97 13.93
N ALA A 226 38.43 -6.38 12.88
CA ALA A 226 38.38 -5.73 11.57
C ALA A 226 36.99 -5.82 10.94
N ILE A 227 36.35 -6.99 10.97
CA ILE A 227 34.99 -7.18 10.44
C ILE A 227 33.96 -6.39 11.25
N SER A 228 34.12 -6.34 12.58
CA SER A 228 33.25 -5.58 13.48
C SER A 228 33.35 -4.07 13.23
N GLU A 229 34.56 -3.54 13.03
CA GLU A 229 34.81 -2.13 12.71
C GLU A 229 34.25 -1.76 11.34
N GLU A 230 34.41 -2.65 10.35
CA GLU A 230 33.82 -2.52 9.03
C GLU A 230 32.29 -2.48 9.10
N HIS A 231 31.67 -3.38 9.90
CA HIS A 231 30.23 -3.38 10.12
C HIS A 231 29.73 -2.07 10.73
N VAL A 232 30.43 -1.53 11.70
CA VAL A 232 30.12 -0.21 12.31
C VAL A 232 30.24 0.91 11.27
N THR A 233 31.31 0.89 10.46
CA THR A 233 31.56 1.90 9.42
C THR A 233 30.44 1.91 8.38
N ASN A 234 30.02 0.76 7.90
CA ASN A 234 28.95 0.62 6.91
C ASN A 234 27.59 1.05 7.50
N ASN A 235 27.28 0.70 8.75
CA ASN A 235 26.05 1.17 9.41
C ASN A 235 26.06 2.69 9.61
N LYS A 236 27.20 3.32 9.92
CA LYS A 236 27.33 4.78 9.99
C LYS A 236 27.11 5.43 8.61
N ALA A 237 27.70 4.88 7.54
CA ALA A 237 27.53 5.39 6.19
C ALA A 237 26.05 5.35 5.75
N VAL A 238 25.38 4.23 6.01
CA VAL A 238 23.94 4.07 5.74
C VAL A 238 23.10 5.04 6.59
N ARG A 239 23.45 5.24 7.88
CA ARG A 239 22.82 6.24 8.73
C ARG A 239 22.94 7.65 8.14
N ASN A 240 24.14 8.05 7.74
CA ASN A 240 24.36 9.36 7.14
C ASN A 240 23.48 9.57 5.90
N THR A 241 23.42 8.56 5.02
CA THR A 241 22.52 8.60 3.85
C THR A 241 21.06 8.79 4.24
N LEU A 242 20.57 8.13 5.30
CA LEU A 242 19.21 8.30 5.79
C LEU A 242 18.98 9.73 6.33
N LEU A 243 19.92 10.24 7.13
CA LEU A 243 19.85 11.60 7.69
C LEU A 243 19.83 12.67 6.59
N ASP A 244 20.69 12.55 5.56
CA ASP A 244 20.73 13.45 4.42
C ASP A 244 19.41 13.48 3.62
N ARG A 245 18.60 12.43 3.74
CA ARG A 245 17.27 12.32 3.16
C ARG A 245 16.14 12.64 4.16
N GLY A 246 16.46 13.19 5.32
CA GLY A 246 15.48 13.59 6.34
C GLY A 246 14.91 12.43 7.16
N ILE A 247 15.50 11.25 7.06
CA ILE A 247 15.06 10.07 7.83
C ILE A 247 15.98 9.91 9.04
N THR A 248 15.46 10.14 10.23
CA THR A 248 16.19 9.95 11.50
C THR A 248 15.81 8.60 12.10
N PRO A 249 16.66 7.56 12.02
CA PRO A 249 16.30 6.19 12.38
C PRO A 249 15.71 6.04 13.78
N GLU A 250 16.27 6.71 14.78
CA GLU A 250 15.86 6.63 16.19
C GLU A 250 14.55 7.37 16.50
N THR A 251 14.03 8.18 15.61
CA THR A 251 12.73 8.89 15.78
C THR A 251 11.57 8.20 15.11
N LEU A 252 11.85 7.23 14.23
CA LEU A 252 10.79 6.48 13.57
C LEU A 252 9.97 5.68 14.61
N PRO A 253 8.63 5.58 14.39
CA PRO A 253 7.78 4.79 15.27
C PRO A 253 8.08 3.30 15.12
N ALA A 254 7.92 2.55 16.22
CA ALA A 254 7.94 1.11 16.17
C ALA A 254 6.80 0.57 15.28
N ALA A 255 7.11 -0.44 14.50
CA ALA A 255 6.08 -1.21 13.78
C ALA A 255 5.52 -2.34 14.67
N GLU A 256 4.40 -2.93 14.30
CA GLU A 256 3.85 -4.10 14.99
C GLU A 256 4.82 -5.29 14.91
N ASP A 257 4.87 -6.15 15.95
CA ASP A 257 5.70 -7.37 15.96
C ASP A 257 5.49 -8.20 14.67
N VAL A 258 6.55 -8.35 13.87
CA VAL A 258 6.49 -9.05 12.57
C VAL A 258 5.98 -10.49 12.70
N LYS A 259 6.29 -11.19 13.80
CA LYS A 259 5.77 -12.56 14.03
C LYS A 259 4.27 -12.59 14.31
N LYS A 260 3.74 -11.52 14.91
CA LYS A 260 2.30 -11.40 15.13
C LYS A 260 1.58 -11.14 13.80
N VAL A 261 2.13 -10.24 12.98
CA VAL A 261 1.62 -9.95 11.62
C VAL A 261 1.65 -11.22 10.76
N GLU A 262 2.76 -11.97 10.76
CA GLU A 262 2.91 -13.22 9.99
C GLU A 262 1.86 -14.25 10.41
N ARG A 263 1.64 -14.47 11.72
CA ARG A 263 0.61 -15.38 12.23
C ARG A 263 -0.79 -14.97 11.82
N HIS A 264 -1.12 -13.68 11.89
CA HIS A 264 -2.43 -13.18 11.45
C HIS A 264 -2.64 -13.40 9.95
N SER A 265 -1.62 -13.18 9.13
CA SER A 265 -1.69 -13.41 7.68
C SER A 265 -1.96 -14.88 7.34
N ILE A 266 -1.28 -15.81 8.02
CA ILE A 266 -1.48 -17.26 7.84
C ILE A 266 -2.89 -17.69 8.28
N MET A 267 -3.40 -17.19 9.41
CA MET A 267 -4.76 -17.52 9.89
C MET A 267 -5.84 -17.03 8.90
N LYS A 268 -5.69 -15.84 8.34
CA LYS A 268 -6.62 -15.30 7.34
C LYS A 268 -6.65 -16.14 6.07
N ILE A 269 -5.51 -16.63 5.59
CA ILE A 269 -5.42 -17.51 4.42
C ILE A 269 -6.14 -18.85 4.69
N LYS A 270 -5.91 -19.47 5.86
CA LYS A 270 -6.55 -20.74 6.23
C LYS A 270 -8.07 -20.63 6.37
N ASN A 271 -8.58 -19.50 6.81
CA ASN A 271 -10.02 -19.28 6.93
C ASN A 271 -10.70 -19.05 5.57
N HIS A 272 -9.98 -18.49 4.58
CA HIS A 272 -10.51 -18.32 3.21
C HIS A 272 -10.49 -19.62 2.39
N SER A 273 -9.63 -20.57 2.72
CA SER A 273 -9.59 -21.88 2.04
C SER A 273 -10.59 -22.90 2.60
N LYS A 274 -11.35 -22.55 3.65
CA LYS A 274 -12.39 -23.42 4.26
C LYS A 274 -13.81 -22.99 3.89
N ASN A 275 -13.98 -21.88 3.20
CA ASN A 275 -15.25 -21.39 2.64
C ASN A 275 -15.22 -21.44 1.10
#